data_0f4cba58f203d9ab07c0e105d1b9eed8
#
_entry.id   0f4cba58f203d9ab07c0e105d1b9eed8
#
_cell.length_a   1.000
_cell.length_b   1.000
_cell.length_c   1.000
_cell.angle_alpha   90.00
_cell.angle_beta   90.00
_cell.angle_gamma   90.00
#
_symmetry.space_group_name_H-M   'P 1'
#
loop_
_entity.id
_entity.type
_entity.pdbx_description
1 polymer ?
#
loop_
_entity_poly.entity_id
_entity_poly.type
_entity_poly.pdbx_seq_one_letter_code
_entity_poly.pdbx_strand_id
1 'polypeptide(L)'
;MPRIARLVIKEEKAVYHVMSRTALDGYVLGDVEKDFLLNHIRWLAKVYFAEVLGFCIMGNHFHLLVRIEPGGDKPVEEIRKRFEIYYGEDDKRELSKEMIPVLREKWGTLAEFVKEIKQGFSRFYNRRYHRKGFFWSERFKSVIVDNGETLINCLAYIDLNPIRAGIAKKPGEYRWCSLGYHVQTKNRDRFLSTDFGLREFALEGEKVRLAYYRRFVYEKGGIGGEQKTPQLNTLEGNPSEIRSAVINELHGVNPVQRGREVGSQKSEGKYKELSEVDRFRYRTRYFTDSGIIGTKEFVSRVYQDFKGYFTSKHEKRPKLVQGLDGIYSLKRLSENIG
;
A
#
# COMPACT_ATOMS: atom_id res chain seq x y z
N MET A 1 25.13 -11.83 -7.90
CA MET A 1 24.90 -10.38 -8.07
C MET A 1 24.91 -9.71 -6.71
N PRO A 2 25.61 -8.59 -6.49
CA PRO A 2 25.55 -7.88 -5.24
C PRO A 2 24.11 -7.43 -4.97
N ARG A 3 23.63 -7.65 -3.75
CA ARG A 3 22.27 -7.29 -3.33
C ARG A 3 22.19 -5.77 -3.23
N ILE A 4 21.31 -5.15 -4.02
CA ILE A 4 21.05 -3.71 -3.92
C ILE A 4 20.52 -3.41 -2.51
N ALA A 5 21.10 -2.42 -1.84
CA ALA A 5 20.60 -1.93 -0.56
C ALA A 5 19.15 -1.43 -0.73
N ARG A 6 18.33 -1.63 0.31
CA ARG A 6 16.99 -1.02 0.30
C ARG A 6 17.12 0.47 0.52
N LEU A 7 16.35 1.21 -0.25
CA LEU A 7 16.22 2.63 -0.03
C LEU A 7 15.23 2.85 1.13
N VAL A 8 15.69 3.49 2.18
CA VAL A 8 14.87 3.83 3.37
C VAL A 8 15.18 5.25 3.77
N ILE A 9 14.18 6.12 3.71
CA ILE A 9 14.27 7.50 4.18
C ILE A 9 14.30 7.47 5.71
N LYS A 10 15.29 8.09 6.33
CA LYS A 10 15.51 8.05 7.77
C LYS A 10 15.13 9.34 8.49
N GLU A 11 15.13 10.45 7.76
CA GLU A 11 15.03 11.80 8.35
C GLU A 11 13.58 12.31 8.43
N GLU A 12 12.69 11.73 7.63
CA GLU A 12 11.30 12.17 7.54
C GLU A 12 10.32 10.99 7.41
N LYS A 13 9.04 11.27 7.63
CA LYS A 13 7.96 10.31 7.38
C LYS A 13 7.94 9.91 5.92
N ALA A 14 7.93 8.62 5.65
CA ALA A 14 7.90 8.12 4.29
C ALA A 14 6.94 6.94 4.12
N VAL A 15 6.36 6.85 2.93
CA VAL A 15 5.43 5.77 2.58
C VAL A 15 6.16 4.70 1.79
N TYR A 16 5.90 3.45 2.15
CA TYR A 16 6.50 2.28 1.53
C TYR A 16 5.43 1.27 1.13
N HIS A 17 5.47 0.86 -0.12
CA HIS A 17 4.77 -0.35 -0.56
C HIS A 17 5.69 -1.55 -0.37
N VAL A 18 5.35 -2.39 0.58
CA VAL A 18 6.10 -3.59 0.97
C VAL A 18 5.44 -4.84 0.39
N MET A 19 6.26 -5.75 -0.12
CA MET A 19 5.80 -7.04 -0.65
C MET A 19 6.68 -8.16 -0.15
N SER A 20 6.06 -9.29 0.21
CA SER A 20 6.78 -10.51 0.57
C SER A 20 6.00 -11.75 0.13
N ARG A 21 6.73 -12.73 -0.41
CA ARG A 21 6.17 -13.98 -0.94
C ARG A 21 6.69 -15.17 -0.15
N THR A 22 5.87 -16.20 0.01
CA THR A 22 6.30 -17.46 0.60
C THR A 22 7.30 -18.22 -0.30
N ALA A 23 8.18 -19.00 0.32
CA ALA A 23 9.06 -19.95 -0.36
C ALA A 23 8.35 -21.27 -0.70
N LEU A 24 7.15 -21.47 -0.17
CA LEU A 24 6.39 -22.69 -0.35
C LEU A 24 5.56 -22.62 -1.62
N ASP A 25 5.41 -23.73 -2.28
CA ASP A 25 4.59 -23.86 -3.47
C ASP A 25 3.09 -23.76 -3.14
N GLY A 26 2.32 -23.28 -4.12
CA GLY A 26 0.87 -23.15 -4.01
C GLY A 26 0.37 -21.97 -3.17
N TYR A 27 -0.85 -22.09 -2.69
CA TYR A 27 -1.58 -21.06 -1.92
C TYR A 27 -1.68 -21.46 -0.45
N VAL A 28 -0.56 -21.41 0.26
CA VAL A 28 -0.41 -21.89 1.63
C VAL A 28 -0.99 -20.97 2.72
N LEU A 29 -1.38 -19.75 2.34
CA LEU A 29 -2.06 -18.84 3.24
C LEU A 29 -3.57 -19.05 3.12
N GLY A 30 -4.12 -19.95 3.91
CA GLY A 30 -5.56 -20.12 4.11
C GLY A 30 -6.15 -19.03 5.01
N ASP A 31 -7.40 -19.18 5.38
CA ASP A 31 -8.12 -18.18 6.17
C ASP A 31 -7.49 -17.93 7.54
N VAL A 32 -7.10 -19.02 8.22
CA VAL A 32 -6.45 -18.95 9.55
C VAL A 32 -5.10 -18.24 9.46
N GLU A 33 -4.32 -18.54 8.43
CA GLU A 33 -3.01 -17.95 8.20
C GLU A 33 -3.13 -16.44 7.88
N LYS A 34 -4.10 -16.08 7.05
CA LYS A 34 -4.37 -14.67 6.71
C LYS A 34 -4.88 -13.89 7.92
N ASP A 35 -5.77 -14.47 8.71
CA ASP A 35 -6.29 -13.85 9.94
C ASP A 35 -5.17 -13.65 10.96
N PHE A 36 -4.29 -14.64 11.15
CA PHE A 36 -3.14 -14.49 12.02
C PHE A 36 -2.21 -13.39 11.52
N LEU A 37 -1.87 -13.37 10.23
CA LEU A 37 -0.98 -12.37 9.65
C LEU A 37 -1.56 -10.96 9.80
N LEU A 38 -2.85 -10.78 9.51
CA LEU A 38 -3.55 -9.51 9.67
C LEU A 38 -3.54 -9.04 11.14
N ASN A 39 -3.88 -9.92 12.07
CA ASN A 39 -3.90 -9.59 13.50
C ASN A 39 -2.49 -9.26 14.02
N HIS A 40 -1.48 -9.96 13.52
CA HIS A 40 -0.08 -9.68 13.88
C HIS A 40 0.40 -8.32 13.35
N ILE A 41 0.03 -7.96 12.10
CA ILE A 41 0.30 -6.63 11.55
C ILE A 41 -0.41 -5.55 12.37
N ARG A 42 -1.69 -5.76 12.73
CA ARG A 42 -2.47 -4.83 13.57
C ARG A 42 -1.85 -4.59 14.94
N TRP A 43 -1.38 -5.66 15.56
CA TRP A 43 -0.69 -5.56 16.86
C TRP A 43 0.62 -4.81 16.73
N LEU A 44 1.47 -5.15 15.76
CA LEU A 44 2.73 -4.47 15.53
C LEU A 44 2.56 -2.98 15.15
N ALA A 45 1.51 -2.62 14.43
CA ALA A 45 1.21 -1.23 14.11
C ALA A 45 0.93 -0.37 15.36
N LYS A 46 0.47 -0.97 16.46
CA LYS A 46 0.33 -0.27 17.76
C LYS A 46 1.67 -0.06 18.46
N VAL A 47 2.67 -0.87 18.14
CA VAL A 47 4.01 -0.83 18.76
C VAL A 47 4.96 0.06 17.97
N TYR A 48 5.02 -0.12 16.65
CA TYR A 48 5.90 0.62 15.77
C TYR A 48 5.32 2.00 15.43
N PHE A 49 6.16 2.96 15.07
CA PHE A 49 5.72 4.25 14.53
C PHE A 49 5.28 4.08 13.07
N ALA A 50 4.31 3.21 12.90
CA ALA A 50 3.82 2.73 11.61
C ALA A 50 2.32 3.02 11.48
N GLU A 51 1.95 3.79 10.45
CA GLU A 51 0.56 4.00 10.04
C GLU A 51 0.26 3.11 8.85
N VAL A 52 -0.62 2.14 9.01
CA VAL A 52 -1.02 1.25 7.93
C VAL A 52 -2.06 1.95 7.06
N LEU A 53 -1.68 2.22 5.82
CA LEU A 53 -2.51 2.88 4.82
C LEU A 53 -3.37 1.88 4.05
N GLY A 54 -2.81 0.70 3.78
CA GLY A 54 -3.53 -0.36 3.10
C GLY A 54 -2.77 -1.68 3.07
N PHE A 55 -3.48 -2.75 2.76
CA PHE A 55 -2.91 -4.08 2.66
C PHE A 55 -3.73 -4.97 1.72
N CYS A 56 -3.09 -6.04 1.24
CA CYS A 56 -3.77 -7.18 0.64
C CYS A 56 -2.98 -8.45 0.94
N ILE A 57 -3.62 -9.42 1.60
CA ILE A 57 -3.03 -10.72 1.93
C ILE A 57 -3.60 -11.76 0.97
N MET A 58 -2.77 -12.23 0.05
CA MET A 58 -3.11 -13.23 -0.96
C MET A 58 -2.76 -14.64 -0.47
N GLY A 59 -3.06 -15.66 -1.28
CA GLY A 59 -2.80 -17.06 -0.91
C GLY A 59 -1.32 -17.43 -0.73
N ASN A 60 -0.37 -16.66 -1.28
CA ASN A 60 1.07 -16.95 -1.20
C ASN A 60 1.96 -15.72 -1.07
N HIS A 61 1.40 -14.54 -0.91
CA HIS A 61 2.15 -13.29 -0.71
C HIS A 61 1.25 -12.24 -0.06
N PHE A 62 1.86 -11.18 0.44
CA PHE A 62 1.13 -10.01 0.89
C PHE A 62 1.72 -8.72 0.33
N HIS A 63 0.85 -7.74 0.23
CA HIS A 63 1.15 -6.33 0.00
C HIS A 63 0.78 -5.53 1.24
N LEU A 64 1.62 -4.57 1.61
CA LEU A 64 1.39 -3.67 2.73
C LEU A 64 1.86 -2.27 2.34
N LEU A 65 0.96 -1.30 2.38
CA LEU A 65 1.29 0.11 2.23
C LEU A 65 1.32 0.73 3.61
N VAL A 66 2.47 1.21 4.02
CA VAL A 66 2.73 1.70 5.37
C VAL A 66 3.52 2.99 5.34
N ARG A 67 3.10 3.95 6.15
CA ARG A 67 3.88 5.16 6.46
C ARG A 67 4.67 4.91 7.72
N ILE A 68 5.99 5.05 7.65
CA ILE A 68 6.90 4.94 8.80
C ILE A 68 7.35 6.33 9.21
N GLU A 69 7.29 6.59 10.49
CA GLU A 69 7.82 7.80 11.10
C GLU A 69 9.09 7.46 11.87
N PRO A 70 10.20 8.18 11.64
CA PRO A 70 11.41 8.01 12.45
C PRO A 70 11.14 8.22 13.93
N GLY A 71 11.78 7.41 14.77
CA GLY A 71 11.52 7.43 16.23
C GLY A 71 12.23 8.53 17.01
N GLY A 72 13.15 9.29 16.39
CA GLY A 72 14.10 10.23 17.02
C GLY A 72 13.59 10.98 18.24
N ASP A 73 12.64 11.91 18.04
CA ASP A 73 12.16 12.83 19.10
C ASP A 73 10.89 12.35 19.81
N LYS A 74 10.54 11.08 19.68
CA LYS A 74 9.33 10.56 20.33
C LYS A 74 9.44 10.66 21.86
N PRO A 75 8.39 11.19 22.54
CA PRO A 75 8.39 11.30 24.00
C PRO A 75 8.62 9.96 24.70
N VAL A 76 9.27 9.98 25.85
CA VAL A 76 9.52 8.78 26.66
C VAL A 76 8.20 8.07 27.02
N GLU A 77 7.16 8.84 27.30
CA GLU A 77 5.83 8.30 27.65
C GLU A 77 5.20 7.52 26.47
N GLU A 78 5.45 7.93 25.25
CA GLU A 78 5.00 7.17 24.06
C GLU A 78 5.78 5.85 23.95
N ILE A 79 7.08 5.87 24.23
CA ILE A 79 7.90 4.65 24.25
C ILE A 79 7.40 3.70 25.35
N ARG A 80 7.08 4.22 26.54
CA ARG A 80 6.56 3.42 27.67
C ARG A 80 5.25 2.72 27.29
N LYS A 81 4.28 3.45 26.75
CA LYS A 81 2.99 2.87 26.31
C LYS A 81 3.18 1.76 25.28
N ARG A 82 4.09 1.96 24.32
CA ARG A 82 4.39 0.95 23.29
C ARG A 82 5.15 -0.24 23.85
N PHE A 83 6.00 -0.01 24.85
CA PHE A 83 6.70 -1.06 25.56
C PHE A 83 5.72 -1.98 26.31
N GLU A 84 4.74 -1.42 27.01
CA GLU A 84 3.67 -2.16 27.68
C GLU A 84 2.83 -2.98 26.69
N ILE A 85 2.48 -2.39 25.53
CA ILE A 85 1.77 -3.12 24.45
C ILE A 85 2.63 -4.27 23.90
N TYR A 86 3.94 -4.07 23.77
CA TYR A 86 4.84 -5.06 23.17
C TYR A 86 5.12 -6.24 24.08
N TYR A 87 5.34 -6.00 25.35
CA TYR A 87 5.68 -7.05 26.32
C TYR A 87 4.47 -7.59 27.11
N GLY A 88 3.38 -6.83 27.17
CA GLY A 88 2.19 -7.13 27.96
C GLY A 88 2.27 -6.52 29.37
N GLU A 89 1.09 -6.26 29.95
CA GLU A 89 0.98 -5.64 31.29
C GLU A 89 1.52 -6.55 32.41
N ASP A 90 1.46 -7.86 32.22
CA ASP A 90 1.92 -8.85 33.21
C ASP A 90 3.44 -9.13 33.13
N ASP A 91 4.14 -8.54 32.15
CA ASP A 91 5.59 -8.73 32.01
C ASP A 91 6.34 -7.90 33.07
N LYS A 92 7.22 -8.57 33.82
CA LYS A 92 8.02 -7.95 34.88
C LYS A 92 9.20 -7.11 34.38
N ARG A 93 9.37 -6.95 33.07
CA ARG A 93 10.43 -6.14 32.48
C ARG A 93 10.16 -4.66 32.71
N GLU A 94 11.16 -3.97 33.19
CA GLU A 94 11.11 -2.52 33.35
C GLU A 94 11.81 -1.83 32.20
N LEU A 95 11.22 -0.72 31.71
CA LEU A 95 11.83 0.11 30.68
C LEU A 95 13.00 0.90 31.30
N SER A 96 14.24 0.48 31.05
CA SER A 96 15.42 1.23 31.46
C SER A 96 15.70 2.43 30.55
N LYS A 97 16.46 3.40 31.05
CA LYS A 97 16.83 4.61 30.28
C LYS A 97 17.64 4.26 29.03
N GLU A 98 18.48 3.25 29.10
CA GLU A 98 19.33 2.77 28.00
C GLU A 98 18.54 2.10 26.89
N MET A 99 17.38 1.51 27.21
CA MET A 99 16.49 0.90 26.22
C MET A 99 15.76 1.95 25.37
N ILE A 100 15.50 3.13 25.90
CA ILE A 100 14.68 4.15 25.21
C ILE A 100 15.22 4.51 23.82
N PRO A 101 16.51 4.90 23.65
CA PRO A 101 17.03 5.23 22.33
C PRO A 101 17.02 4.03 21.38
N VAL A 102 17.29 2.83 21.88
CA VAL A 102 17.28 1.59 21.09
C VAL A 102 15.87 1.29 20.57
N LEU A 103 14.85 1.44 21.42
CA LEU A 103 13.45 1.21 21.03
C LEU A 103 12.94 2.29 20.09
N ARG A 104 13.34 3.55 20.28
CA ARG A 104 13.01 4.64 19.33
C ARG A 104 13.50 4.31 17.92
N GLU A 105 14.77 3.93 17.81
CA GLU A 105 15.35 3.56 16.51
C GLU A 105 14.67 2.31 15.94
N LYS A 106 14.53 1.27 16.74
CA LYS A 106 13.90 0.01 16.33
C LYS A 106 12.49 0.23 15.80
N TRP A 107 11.64 0.92 16.57
CA TRP A 107 10.22 1.10 16.24
C TRP A 107 9.96 2.15 15.15
N GLY A 108 10.94 3.00 14.84
CA GLY A 108 10.93 3.92 13.71
C GLY A 108 11.50 3.31 12.41
N THR A 109 11.82 2.02 12.39
CA THR A 109 12.54 1.41 11.26
C THR A 109 11.66 0.43 10.47
N LEU A 110 11.45 0.70 9.17
CA LEU A 110 10.71 -0.18 8.26
C LEU A 110 11.24 -1.62 8.28
N ALA A 111 12.57 -1.78 8.26
CA ALA A 111 13.20 -3.10 8.20
C ALA A 111 12.88 -3.95 9.44
N GLU A 112 12.88 -3.35 10.62
CA GLU A 112 12.54 -4.05 11.88
C GLU A 112 11.04 -4.37 11.94
N PHE A 113 10.17 -3.45 11.54
CA PHE A 113 8.72 -3.68 11.46
C PHE A 113 8.39 -4.90 10.58
N VAL A 114 8.90 -4.91 9.35
CA VAL A 114 8.63 -6.02 8.41
C VAL A 114 9.33 -7.31 8.84
N LYS A 115 10.50 -7.23 9.44
CA LYS A 115 11.20 -8.39 10.01
C LYS A 115 10.36 -9.05 11.10
N GLU A 116 9.79 -8.30 12.03
CA GLU A 116 8.94 -8.86 13.08
C GLU A 116 7.64 -9.46 12.54
N ILE A 117 6.99 -8.81 11.57
CA ILE A 117 5.84 -9.41 10.86
C ILE A 117 6.21 -10.79 10.31
N LYS A 118 7.31 -10.85 9.55
CA LYS A 118 7.74 -12.09 8.87
C LYS A 118 8.17 -13.18 9.86
N GLN A 119 8.91 -12.81 10.89
CA GLN A 119 9.39 -13.77 11.90
C GLN A 119 8.25 -14.30 12.76
N GLY A 120 7.35 -13.42 13.22
CA GLY A 120 6.19 -13.82 14.00
C GLY A 120 5.30 -14.79 13.23
N PHE A 121 5.02 -14.47 11.97
CA PHE A 121 4.25 -15.36 11.10
C PHE A 121 4.98 -16.69 10.83
N SER A 122 6.29 -16.67 10.56
CA SER A 122 7.06 -17.91 10.34
C SER A 122 7.01 -18.83 11.55
N ARG A 123 7.15 -18.28 12.77
CA ARG A 123 7.04 -19.06 14.02
C ARG A 123 5.65 -19.68 14.18
N PHE A 124 4.60 -18.90 13.93
CA PHE A 124 3.21 -19.39 13.97
C PHE A 124 3.00 -20.54 12.98
N TYR A 125 3.34 -20.32 11.71
CA TYR A 125 3.13 -21.30 10.65
C TYR A 125 3.92 -22.59 10.89
N ASN A 126 5.20 -22.48 11.21
CA ASN A 126 6.06 -23.64 11.46
C ASN A 126 5.58 -24.44 12.69
N ARG A 127 5.12 -23.79 13.76
CA ARG A 127 4.54 -24.48 14.93
C ARG A 127 3.25 -25.22 14.55
N ARG A 128 2.36 -24.53 13.83
CA ARG A 128 1.05 -25.10 13.44
C ARG A 128 1.18 -26.34 12.55
N TYR A 129 2.13 -26.31 11.62
CA TYR A 129 2.32 -27.38 10.64
C TYR A 129 3.51 -28.28 10.93
N HIS A 130 4.06 -28.24 12.15
CA HIS A 130 5.21 -29.05 12.58
C HIS A 130 6.40 -28.98 11.61
N ARG A 131 6.65 -27.78 11.04
CA ARG A 131 7.70 -27.54 10.05
C ARG A 131 8.93 -26.87 10.66
N LYS A 132 10.07 -27.07 10.00
CA LYS A 132 11.32 -26.34 10.24
C LYS A 132 11.74 -25.62 8.95
N GLY A 133 12.55 -24.57 9.08
CA GLY A 133 13.13 -23.84 7.94
C GLY A 133 12.34 -22.60 7.53
N PHE A 134 12.67 -22.12 6.34
CA PHE A 134 12.16 -20.84 5.83
C PHE A 134 10.69 -20.94 5.41
N PHE A 135 9.94 -19.88 5.73
CA PHE A 135 8.61 -19.67 5.20
C PHE A 135 8.61 -18.66 4.04
N TRP A 136 9.38 -17.57 4.16
CA TRP A 136 9.45 -16.50 3.17
C TRP A 136 10.62 -16.73 2.21
N SER A 137 10.37 -16.62 0.89
CA SER A 137 11.33 -16.93 -0.17
C SER A 137 12.56 -16.01 -0.14
N GLU A 138 12.34 -14.72 0.10
CA GLU A 138 13.39 -13.70 0.00
C GLU A 138 13.22 -12.62 1.08
N ARG A 139 14.17 -11.68 1.07
CA ARG A 139 13.97 -10.39 1.73
C ARG A 139 12.75 -9.73 1.09
N PHE A 140 11.96 -9.02 1.90
CA PHE A 140 10.85 -8.25 1.35
C PHE A 140 11.34 -7.22 0.32
N LYS A 141 10.52 -6.94 -0.68
CA LYS A 141 10.70 -5.82 -1.60
C LYS A 141 9.98 -4.60 -1.05
N SER A 142 10.52 -3.42 -1.31
CA SER A 142 9.85 -2.15 -1.00
C SER A 142 10.03 -1.14 -2.11
N VAL A 143 9.02 -0.32 -2.31
CA VAL A 143 9.01 0.85 -3.19
C VAL A 143 8.67 2.06 -2.32
N ILE A 144 9.44 3.14 -2.44
CA ILE A 144 9.12 4.42 -1.82
C ILE A 144 8.03 5.07 -2.67
N VAL A 145 6.93 5.45 -2.04
CA VAL A 145 5.71 5.97 -2.69
C VAL A 145 5.50 7.41 -2.24
N ASP A 146 5.31 8.31 -3.19
CA ASP A 146 4.92 9.69 -2.91
C ASP A 146 3.49 9.77 -2.35
N ASN A 147 3.15 10.89 -1.75
CA ASN A 147 1.78 11.16 -1.27
C ASN A 147 0.80 11.47 -2.42
N GLY A 148 -0.38 11.92 -2.07
CA GLY A 148 -1.38 12.40 -3.02
C GLY A 148 -1.82 11.37 -4.04
N GLU A 149 -1.80 11.74 -5.31
CA GLU A 149 -2.28 10.89 -6.41
C GLU A 149 -1.49 9.59 -6.56
N THR A 150 -0.18 9.61 -6.31
CA THR A 150 0.64 8.39 -6.34
C THR A 150 0.18 7.40 -5.28
N LEU A 151 -0.13 7.89 -4.09
CA LEU A 151 -0.56 7.06 -2.96
C LEU A 151 -1.91 6.40 -3.23
N ILE A 152 -2.92 7.15 -3.71
CA ILE A 152 -4.25 6.58 -4.00
C ILE A 152 -4.18 5.55 -5.13
N ASN A 153 -3.36 5.78 -6.17
CA ASN A 153 -3.15 4.82 -7.25
C ASN A 153 -2.46 3.54 -6.73
N CYS A 154 -1.47 3.67 -5.83
CA CYS A 154 -0.83 2.52 -5.20
C CYS A 154 -1.80 1.73 -4.32
N LEU A 155 -2.65 2.39 -3.54
CA LEU A 155 -3.73 1.77 -2.77
C LEU A 155 -4.70 1.00 -3.67
N ALA A 156 -5.17 1.63 -4.75
CA ALA A 156 -6.06 0.98 -5.72
C ALA A 156 -5.39 -0.26 -6.34
N TYR A 157 -4.10 -0.15 -6.71
CA TYR A 157 -3.33 -1.30 -7.19
C TYR A 157 -3.31 -2.44 -6.17
N ILE A 158 -3.17 -2.14 -4.88
CA ILE A 158 -3.16 -3.15 -3.81
C ILE A 158 -4.55 -3.78 -3.65
N ASP A 159 -5.61 -2.99 -3.57
CA ASP A 159 -6.97 -3.48 -3.35
C ASP A 159 -7.55 -4.23 -4.55
N LEU A 160 -7.02 -4.02 -5.75
CA LEU A 160 -7.41 -4.76 -6.96
C LEU A 160 -6.67 -6.11 -7.12
N ASN A 161 -5.75 -6.49 -6.22
CA ASN A 161 -5.08 -7.81 -6.29
C ASN A 161 -6.04 -9.00 -6.32
N PRO A 162 -7.11 -9.07 -5.49
CA PRO A 162 -8.06 -10.18 -5.53
C PRO A 162 -8.82 -10.26 -6.86
N ILE A 163 -9.10 -9.12 -7.49
CA ILE A 163 -9.76 -9.04 -8.80
C ILE A 163 -8.82 -9.57 -9.89
N ARG A 164 -7.56 -9.11 -9.91
CA ARG A 164 -6.54 -9.61 -10.84
C ARG A 164 -6.31 -11.11 -10.75
N ALA A 165 -6.42 -11.65 -9.54
CA ALA A 165 -6.26 -13.09 -9.29
C ALA A 165 -7.55 -13.89 -9.54
N GLY A 166 -8.66 -13.26 -9.94
CA GLY A 166 -9.95 -13.93 -10.15
C GLY A 166 -10.59 -14.48 -8.86
N ILE A 167 -10.13 -14.02 -7.67
CA ILE A 167 -10.60 -14.52 -6.37
C ILE A 167 -11.92 -13.83 -5.96
N ALA A 168 -12.08 -12.57 -6.32
CA ALA A 168 -13.27 -11.80 -6.00
C ALA A 168 -13.75 -11.02 -7.23
N LYS A 169 -15.06 -10.73 -7.29
CA LYS A 169 -15.65 -9.87 -8.34
C LYS A 169 -15.58 -8.39 -7.97
N LYS A 170 -15.62 -8.10 -6.68
CA LYS A 170 -15.52 -6.73 -6.14
C LYS A 170 -14.51 -6.69 -4.99
N PRO A 171 -13.65 -5.65 -4.91
CA PRO A 171 -12.64 -5.56 -3.84
C PRO A 171 -13.24 -5.57 -2.44
N GLY A 172 -14.42 -4.95 -2.25
CA GLY A 172 -15.13 -4.92 -0.97
C GLY A 172 -15.60 -6.29 -0.46
N GLU A 173 -15.61 -7.32 -1.30
CA GLU A 173 -15.98 -8.69 -0.93
C GLU A 173 -14.80 -9.47 -0.31
N TYR A 174 -13.56 -9.05 -0.57
CA TYR A 174 -12.39 -9.74 -0.08
C TYR A 174 -11.91 -9.16 1.26
N ARG A 175 -12.20 -9.85 2.36
CA ARG A 175 -11.94 -9.35 3.72
C ARG A 175 -10.48 -9.09 4.07
N TRP A 176 -9.55 -9.71 3.37
CA TRP A 176 -8.11 -9.55 3.57
C TRP A 176 -7.47 -8.53 2.62
N CYS A 177 -8.22 -7.53 2.20
CA CYS A 177 -7.69 -6.31 1.59
C CYS A 177 -8.28 -5.07 2.27
N SER A 178 -7.62 -3.93 2.09
CA SER A 178 -7.97 -2.68 2.79
C SER A 178 -9.41 -2.26 2.54
N LEU A 179 -9.84 -2.24 1.27
CA LEU A 179 -11.20 -1.83 0.95
C LEU A 179 -12.23 -2.81 1.52
N GLY A 180 -11.98 -4.12 1.43
CA GLY A 180 -12.81 -5.15 2.06
C GLY A 180 -12.90 -4.97 3.58
N TYR A 181 -11.78 -4.65 4.22
CA TYR A 181 -11.72 -4.37 5.65
C TYR A 181 -12.58 -3.16 6.03
N HIS A 182 -12.42 -2.03 5.31
CA HIS A 182 -13.25 -0.84 5.52
C HIS A 182 -14.75 -1.12 5.35
N VAL A 183 -15.14 -1.84 4.31
CA VAL A 183 -16.53 -2.14 4.01
C VAL A 183 -17.15 -3.06 5.08
N GLN A 184 -16.46 -4.12 5.46
CA GLN A 184 -16.99 -5.17 6.31
C GLN A 184 -16.89 -4.84 7.81
N THR A 185 -15.82 -4.20 8.25
CA THR A 185 -15.59 -3.86 9.67
C THR A 185 -15.93 -2.41 10.01
N LYS A 186 -16.11 -1.55 9.00
CA LYS A 186 -16.22 -0.09 9.13
C LYS A 186 -14.99 0.54 9.81
N ASN A 187 -13.86 -0.19 9.82
CA ASN A 187 -12.61 0.21 10.48
C ASN A 187 -12.82 0.69 11.93
N ARG A 188 -13.70 0.02 12.67
CA ARG A 188 -14.12 0.43 14.04
C ARG A 188 -12.96 0.47 15.03
N ASP A 189 -11.94 -0.34 14.81
CA ASP A 189 -10.72 -0.41 15.61
C ASP A 189 -9.66 0.63 15.20
N ARG A 190 -9.97 1.45 14.21
CA ARG A 190 -9.08 2.50 13.66
C ARG A 190 -7.70 1.97 13.25
N PHE A 191 -7.64 0.73 12.82
CA PHE A 191 -6.40 0.10 12.37
C PHE A 191 -5.85 0.74 11.10
N LEU A 192 -6.71 0.95 10.11
CA LEU A 192 -6.31 1.53 8.84
C LEU A 192 -6.42 3.06 8.87
N SER A 193 -5.44 3.71 8.29
CA SER A 193 -5.54 5.14 7.98
C SER A 193 -6.71 5.40 7.02
N THR A 194 -7.39 6.51 7.23
CA THR A 194 -8.43 7.01 6.33
C THR A 194 -7.94 8.18 5.47
N ASP A 195 -6.63 8.31 5.35
CA ASP A 195 -5.98 9.33 4.53
C ASP A 195 -6.24 9.11 3.04
N PHE A 196 -6.01 7.89 2.55
CA PHE A 196 -6.10 7.49 1.14
C PHE A 196 -5.30 8.35 0.17
N GLY A 197 -4.40 9.23 0.65
CA GLY A 197 -3.74 10.26 -0.17
C GLY A 197 -4.66 11.42 -0.56
N LEU A 198 -5.80 11.56 0.10
CA LEU A 198 -6.84 12.54 -0.26
C LEU A 198 -6.84 13.79 0.62
N ARG A 199 -6.05 13.81 1.71
CA ARG A 199 -5.94 15.01 2.57
C ARG A 199 -5.34 16.20 1.83
N GLU A 200 -4.41 15.96 0.95
CA GLU A 200 -3.75 17.00 0.14
C GLU A 200 -4.72 17.70 -0.83
N PHE A 201 -5.83 17.06 -1.16
CA PHE A 201 -6.88 17.61 -2.02
C PHE A 201 -8.06 18.18 -1.23
N ALA A 202 -7.85 18.57 0.03
CA ALA A 202 -8.84 19.17 0.91
C ALA A 202 -10.15 18.37 1.07
N LEU A 203 -10.14 17.07 0.78
CA LEU A 203 -11.26 16.18 1.02
C LEU A 203 -11.35 15.85 2.51
N GLU A 204 -12.07 16.68 3.23
CA GLU A 204 -12.28 16.53 4.67
C GLU A 204 -13.36 15.49 4.99
N GLY A 205 -13.18 14.81 6.12
CA GLY A 205 -14.10 13.80 6.61
C GLY A 205 -13.82 12.38 6.11
N GLU A 206 -13.71 11.45 7.04
CA GLU A 206 -13.37 10.05 6.76
C GLU A 206 -14.36 9.36 5.82
N LYS A 207 -15.66 9.64 6.01
CA LYS A 207 -16.73 9.06 5.17
C LYS A 207 -16.63 9.53 3.72
N VAL A 208 -16.32 10.82 3.50
CA VAL A 208 -16.17 11.39 2.16
C VAL A 208 -14.96 10.79 1.45
N ARG A 209 -13.81 10.74 2.14
CA ARG A 209 -12.60 10.11 1.59
C ARG A 209 -12.81 8.63 1.27
N LEU A 210 -13.47 7.88 2.15
CA LEU A 210 -13.74 6.46 1.89
C LEU A 210 -14.69 6.26 0.69
N ALA A 211 -15.73 7.10 0.57
CA ALA A 211 -16.67 7.02 -0.56
C ALA A 211 -15.96 7.36 -1.88
N TYR A 212 -15.13 8.41 -1.88
CA TYR A 212 -14.32 8.77 -3.04
C TYR A 212 -13.35 7.65 -3.41
N TYR A 213 -12.58 7.15 -2.43
CA TYR A 213 -11.61 6.08 -2.63
C TYR A 213 -12.26 4.81 -3.20
N ARG A 214 -13.42 4.41 -2.63
CA ARG A 214 -14.17 3.26 -3.12
C ARG A 214 -14.54 3.43 -4.60
N ARG A 215 -15.12 4.57 -4.98
CA ARG A 215 -15.45 4.88 -6.38
C ARG A 215 -14.21 4.80 -7.27
N PHE A 216 -13.12 5.44 -6.85
CA PHE A 216 -11.84 5.43 -7.56
C PHE A 216 -11.33 4.00 -7.83
N VAL A 217 -11.34 3.10 -6.83
CA VAL A 217 -10.92 1.70 -7.01
C VAL A 217 -11.82 0.97 -7.98
N TYR A 218 -13.13 1.18 -7.94
CA TYR A 218 -14.08 0.52 -8.85
C TYR A 218 -13.87 1.01 -10.29
N GLU A 219 -13.67 2.28 -10.50
CA GLU A 219 -13.37 2.86 -11.80
C GLU A 219 -12.05 2.32 -12.37
N LYS A 220 -10.96 2.39 -11.61
CA LYS A 220 -9.65 1.84 -12.00
C LYS A 220 -9.70 0.33 -12.30
N GLY A 221 -10.55 -0.41 -11.61
CA GLY A 221 -10.78 -1.83 -11.86
C GLY A 221 -11.72 -2.12 -13.03
N GLY A 222 -12.34 -1.13 -13.64
CA GLY A 222 -13.39 -1.33 -14.66
C GLY A 222 -14.55 -2.17 -14.14
N ILE A 223 -14.90 -2.01 -12.84
CA ILE A 223 -15.95 -2.77 -12.16
C ILE A 223 -17.24 -1.95 -12.33
N GLY A 224 -18.18 -2.44 -13.13
CA GLY A 224 -19.41 -1.74 -13.46
C GLY A 224 -20.29 -1.42 -12.25
N GLY A 225 -21.05 -0.33 -12.34
CA GLY A 225 -22.09 0.07 -11.36
C GLY A 225 -21.77 1.31 -10.54
N GLU A 226 -20.60 1.90 -10.64
CA GLU A 226 -20.30 3.19 -10.00
C GLU A 226 -20.04 4.28 -11.09
N GLN A 227 -20.48 5.52 -10.83
CA GLN A 227 -20.23 6.66 -11.72
C GLN A 227 -18.72 6.98 -11.73
N LYS A 228 -18.25 7.64 -12.79
CA LYS A 228 -16.85 8.06 -12.91
C LYS A 228 -16.44 8.94 -11.72
N THR A 229 -15.24 8.69 -11.20
CA THR A 229 -14.65 9.52 -10.16
C THR A 229 -14.16 10.84 -10.76
N PRO A 230 -14.42 12.01 -10.16
CA PRO A 230 -13.83 13.26 -10.59
C PRO A 230 -12.30 13.16 -10.66
N GLN A 231 -11.69 13.73 -11.66
CA GLN A 231 -10.22 13.80 -11.73
C GLN A 231 -9.74 14.82 -10.68
N LEU A 232 -8.85 14.39 -9.80
CA LEU A 232 -8.30 15.24 -8.73
C LEU A 232 -7.62 16.51 -9.30
N ASN A 233 -6.92 16.37 -10.42
CA ASN A 233 -6.19 17.46 -11.05
C ASN A 233 -7.10 18.48 -11.78
N THR A 234 -8.38 18.15 -12.01
CA THR A 234 -9.37 19.07 -12.61
C THR A 234 -10.24 19.78 -11.57
N LEU A 235 -10.05 19.45 -10.29
CA LEU A 235 -10.73 20.14 -9.20
C LEU A 235 -10.00 21.47 -8.91
N GLU A 236 -10.07 22.41 -9.88
CA GLU A 236 -9.67 23.79 -9.66
C GLU A 236 -10.77 24.51 -8.86
N GLY A 237 -10.41 25.10 -7.74
CA GLY A 237 -11.34 25.85 -6.91
C GLY A 237 -10.95 25.93 -5.44
N ASN A 238 -11.73 26.68 -4.70
CA ASN A 238 -11.63 26.77 -3.25
C ASN A 238 -11.93 25.40 -2.62
N PRO A 239 -11.25 24.98 -1.55
CA PRO A 239 -11.48 23.72 -0.84
C PRO A 239 -12.96 23.41 -0.52
N SER A 240 -13.78 24.43 -0.28
CA SER A 240 -15.23 24.29 -0.07
C SER A 240 -15.99 23.91 -1.35
N GLU A 241 -15.56 24.38 -2.50
CA GLU A 241 -16.18 24.10 -3.82
C GLU A 241 -15.83 22.68 -4.28
N ILE A 242 -14.58 22.29 -4.12
CA ILE A 242 -14.11 20.92 -4.38
C ILE A 242 -14.90 19.93 -3.54
N ARG A 243 -15.03 20.22 -2.24
CA ARG A 243 -15.84 19.40 -1.30
C ARG A 243 -17.30 19.32 -1.73
N SER A 244 -17.90 20.44 -2.10
CA SER A 244 -19.30 20.49 -2.55
C SER A 244 -19.52 19.72 -3.84
N ALA A 245 -18.61 19.85 -4.81
CA ALA A 245 -18.66 19.10 -6.07
C ALA A 245 -18.58 17.59 -5.85
N VAL A 246 -17.63 17.12 -5.04
CA VAL A 246 -17.48 15.69 -4.70
C VAL A 246 -18.69 15.18 -3.91
N ILE A 247 -19.20 15.96 -2.94
CA ILE A 247 -20.37 15.57 -2.13
C ILE A 247 -21.63 15.52 -3.00
N ASN A 248 -21.87 16.52 -3.83
CA ASN A 248 -23.04 16.56 -4.71
C ASN A 248 -23.04 15.40 -5.71
N GLU A 249 -21.88 15.05 -6.24
CA GLU A 249 -21.71 13.92 -7.14
C GLU A 249 -21.87 12.57 -6.43
N LEU A 250 -21.44 12.47 -5.15
CA LEU A 250 -21.63 11.29 -4.32
C LEU A 250 -23.09 11.09 -3.89
N HIS A 251 -23.85 12.17 -3.69
CA HIS A 251 -25.25 12.14 -3.27
C HIS A 251 -26.26 12.16 -4.43
N GLY A 252 -25.82 12.56 -5.67
CA GLY A 252 -26.65 12.65 -6.86
C GLY A 252 -26.97 11.31 -7.55
N VAL A 253 -26.73 10.18 -6.90
CA VAL A 253 -26.94 8.85 -7.49
C VAL A 253 -28.38 8.41 -7.36
N ASN A 254 -29.19 8.67 -8.38
CA ASN A 254 -30.39 7.86 -8.64
C ASN A 254 -30.00 6.55 -9.32
N PRO A 255 -30.50 5.39 -8.85
CA PRO A 255 -30.18 4.11 -9.47
C PRO A 255 -30.96 3.93 -10.76
N VAL A 256 -30.30 3.36 -11.75
CA VAL A 256 -30.84 2.78 -13.00
C VAL A 256 -30.51 3.55 -14.26
N GLN A 257 -29.47 3.07 -14.95
CA GLN A 257 -29.64 2.72 -16.38
C GLN A 257 -28.67 1.57 -16.76
N ARG A 258 -29.29 0.56 -17.38
CA ARG A 258 -28.68 -0.70 -17.80
C ARG A 258 -27.75 -0.55 -18.97
N GLY A 259 -26.74 -1.36 -18.99
CA GLY A 259 -25.82 -1.87 -19.97
C GLY A 259 -25.93 -1.41 -21.43
N ARG A 260 -24.77 -1.05 -21.96
CA ARG A 260 -24.43 -1.28 -23.36
C ARG A 260 -23.18 -2.14 -23.42
N GLU A 261 -23.33 -3.32 -23.98
CA GLU A 261 -22.24 -4.19 -24.39
C GLU A 261 -21.40 -3.46 -25.44
N VAL A 262 -20.10 -3.38 -25.20
CA VAL A 262 -19.14 -2.95 -26.21
C VAL A 262 -18.57 -4.19 -26.85
N GLY A 263 -19.00 -4.41 -28.08
CA GLY A 263 -18.57 -5.49 -28.95
C GLY A 263 -17.06 -5.43 -29.21
N SER A 264 -16.44 -6.60 -29.15
CA SER A 264 -15.05 -6.83 -29.51
C SER A 264 -14.87 -6.68 -31.04
N GLN A 265 -14.16 -5.64 -31.46
CA GLN A 265 -13.56 -5.62 -32.79
C GLN A 265 -12.10 -6.03 -32.70
N LYS A 266 -11.78 -7.20 -33.29
CA LYS A 266 -10.40 -7.61 -33.60
C LYS A 266 -9.86 -6.75 -34.70
N SER A 267 -8.78 -6.02 -34.49
CA SER A 267 -7.94 -5.46 -35.55
C SER A 267 -6.49 -5.82 -35.30
N GLU A 268 -5.89 -6.41 -36.31
CA GLU A 268 -4.50 -6.83 -36.38
C GLU A 268 -3.54 -5.64 -36.39
N GLY A 269 -2.38 -5.82 -35.70
CA GLY A 269 -1.12 -5.14 -36.00
C GLY A 269 -0.94 -3.76 -35.40
N LYS A 270 -0.28 -3.76 -34.25
CA LYS A 270 0.59 -2.81 -33.56
C LYS A 270 0.33 -2.91 -32.06
N TYR A 271 1.37 -2.91 -31.24
CA TYR A 271 1.26 -2.95 -29.79
C TYR A 271 0.21 -1.95 -29.31
N LYS A 272 -0.97 -2.46 -28.98
CA LYS A 272 -2.10 -1.66 -28.54
C LYS A 272 -1.72 -1.12 -27.17
N GLU A 273 -1.65 0.19 -26.99
CA GLU A 273 -1.46 0.77 -25.66
C GLU A 273 -2.54 0.24 -24.73
N LEU A 274 -2.11 -0.29 -23.57
CA LEU A 274 -3.03 -0.77 -22.56
C LEU A 274 -3.92 0.39 -22.09
N SER A 275 -5.22 0.17 -21.99
CA SER A 275 -6.11 1.12 -21.35
C SER A 275 -5.73 1.29 -19.88
N GLU A 276 -6.13 2.39 -19.26
CA GLU A 276 -5.88 2.63 -17.83
C GLU A 276 -6.45 1.49 -16.96
N VAL A 277 -7.66 1.01 -17.30
CA VAL A 277 -8.30 -0.13 -16.63
C VAL A 277 -7.46 -1.40 -16.78
N ASP A 278 -6.93 -1.68 -17.97
CA ASP A 278 -6.10 -2.86 -18.19
C ASP A 278 -4.82 -2.80 -17.34
N ARG A 279 -4.22 -1.62 -17.14
CA ARG A 279 -3.04 -1.45 -16.29
C ARG A 279 -3.30 -1.83 -14.83
N PHE A 280 -4.50 -1.59 -14.33
CA PHE A 280 -4.90 -2.01 -12.99
C PHE A 280 -5.43 -3.45 -12.94
N ARG A 281 -5.98 -3.97 -14.03
CA ARG A 281 -6.43 -5.37 -14.14
C ARG A 281 -5.29 -6.35 -14.39
N TYR A 282 -4.27 -5.93 -15.15
CA TYR A 282 -3.09 -6.74 -15.38
C TYR A 282 -1.99 -6.39 -14.38
N ARG A 283 -1.06 -7.34 -14.17
CA ARG A 283 0.07 -7.13 -13.27
C ARG A 283 1.06 -6.15 -13.89
N THR A 284 0.94 -4.89 -13.58
CA THR A 284 1.96 -3.90 -13.91
C THR A 284 3.06 -3.88 -12.85
N ARG A 285 4.30 -3.60 -13.26
CA ARG A 285 5.46 -3.64 -12.36
C ARG A 285 5.78 -2.29 -11.72
N TYR A 286 5.00 -1.26 -12.00
CA TYR A 286 5.29 0.11 -11.53
C TYR A 286 5.33 0.22 -10.02
N PHE A 287 4.30 -0.30 -9.34
CA PHE A 287 4.22 -0.25 -7.88
C PHE A 287 5.06 -1.31 -7.17
N THR A 288 5.65 -2.28 -7.91
CA THR A 288 6.36 -3.41 -7.30
C THR A 288 7.87 -3.40 -7.54
N ASP A 289 8.33 -2.77 -8.62
CA ASP A 289 9.73 -2.87 -9.05
C ASP A 289 10.37 -1.50 -9.36
N SER A 290 9.66 -0.38 -9.23
CA SER A 290 10.18 0.97 -9.54
C SER A 290 11.29 1.43 -8.59
N GLY A 291 11.27 0.97 -7.34
CA GLY A 291 12.14 1.43 -6.27
C GLY A 291 11.68 2.75 -5.65
N ILE A 292 11.42 3.77 -6.47
CA ILE A 292 10.84 5.06 -6.10
C ILE A 292 9.78 5.41 -7.13
N ILE A 293 8.60 5.86 -6.69
CA ILE A 293 7.50 6.27 -7.54
C ILE A 293 6.82 7.52 -6.95
N GLY A 294 6.51 8.51 -7.77
CA GLY A 294 5.91 9.76 -7.32
C GLY A 294 5.94 10.86 -8.38
N THR A 295 5.73 12.10 -7.95
CA THR A 295 5.94 13.28 -8.78
C THR A 295 7.38 13.34 -9.28
N LYS A 296 7.63 14.10 -10.34
CA LYS A 296 8.97 14.25 -10.92
C LYS A 296 9.95 14.81 -9.88
N GLU A 297 9.51 15.79 -9.13
CA GLU A 297 10.24 16.48 -8.07
C GLU A 297 10.59 15.52 -6.93
N PHE A 298 9.61 14.75 -6.45
CA PHE A 298 9.81 13.75 -5.41
C PHE A 298 10.82 12.68 -5.83
N VAL A 299 10.66 12.10 -7.02
CA VAL A 299 11.58 11.07 -7.53
C VAL A 299 12.99 11.62 -7.71
N SER A 300 13.13 12.89 -8.16
CA SER A 300 14.44 13.55 -8.30
C SER A 300 15.09 13.76 -6.95
N ARG A 301 14.37 14.30 -5.97
CA ARG A 301 14.86 14.56 -4.61
C ARG A 301 15.34 13.27 -3.96
N VAL A 302 14.46 12.26 -3.89
CA VAL A 302 14.79 10.97 -3.26
C VAL A 302 15.94 10.28 -3.99
N TYR A 303 16.06 10.42 -5.32
CA TYR A 303 17.20 9.89 -6.05
C TYR A 303 18.52 10.56 -5.62
N GLN A 304 18.55 11.87 -5.46
CA GLN A 304 19.75 12.57 -5.02
C GLN A 304 20.18 12.13 -3.61
N ASP A 305 19.23 11.96 -2.67
CA ASP A 305 19.52 11.50 -1.32
C ASP A 305 20.15 10.09 -1.31
N PHE A 306 19.78 9.25 -2.27
CA PHE A 306 20.27 7.89 -2.38
C PHE A 306 21.28 7.65 -3.51
N LYS A 307 21.80 8.69 -4.14
CA LYS A 307 22.68 8.58 -5.32
C LYS A 307 23.84 7.61 -5.11
N GLY A 308 24.46 7.60 -3.93
CA GLY A 308 25.57 6.72 -3.57
C GLY A 308 25.23 5.22 -3.54
N TYR A 309 23.96 4.86 -3.48
CA TYR A 309 23.51 3.45 -3.49
C TYR A 309 23.32 2.90 -4.91
N PHE A 310 23.39 3.75 -5.93
CA PHE A 310 23.23 3.34 -7.32
C PHE A 310 24.60 3.16 -7.98
N THR A 311 24.87 1.99 -8.51
CA THR A 311 26.12 1.65 -9.19
C THR A 311 26.23 2.19 -10.63
N SER A 312 25.19 2.89 -11.11
CA SER A 312 25.14 3.44 -12.47
C SER A 312 26.13 4.59 -12.63
N LYS A 313 26.98 4.53 -13.67
CA LYS A 313 27.87 5.64 -14.06
C LYS A 313 27.11 6.87 -14.58
N HIS A 314 25.88 6.68 -15.07
CA HIS A 314 25.05 7.74 -15.59
C HIS A 314 24.00 8.16 -14.56
N GLU A 315 23.76 9.46 -14.48
CA GLU A 315 22.71 10.03 -13.67
C GLU A 315 21.33 9.52 -14.13
N LYS A 316 20.53 9.03 -13.19
CA LYS A 316 19.18 8.57 -13.50
C LYS A 316 18.24 9.75 -13.46
N ARG A 317 17.42 9.89 -14.50
CA ARG A 317 16.38 10.89 -14.59
C ARG A 317 15.00 10.23 -14.39
N PRO A 318 14.07 10.92 -13.72
CA PRO A 318 12.70 10.45 -13.63
C PRO A 318 12.08 10.24 -15.01
N LYS A 319 11.37 9.14 -15.18
CA LYS A 319 10.67 8.76 -16.40
C LYS A 319 9.20 8.68 -16.11
N LEU A 320 8.37 9.28 -16.96
CA LEU A 320 6.93 9.20 -16.84
C LEU A 320 6.49 7.73 -16.86
N VAL A 321 5.64 7.38 -15.93
CA VAL A 321 4.99 6.07 -15.89
C VAL A 321 3.85 6.09 -16.89
N GLN A 322 3.94 5.24 -17.89
CA GLN A 322 2.97 5.22 -18.99
C GLN A 322 1.56 4.97 -18.45
N GLY A 323 0.61 5.84 -18.78
CA GLY A 323 -0.80 5.79 -18.39
C GLY A 323 -1.10 6.14 -16.94
N LEU A 324 -0.16 6.80 -16.26
CA LEU A 324 -0.38 7.45 -14.99
C LEU A 324 0.19 8.88 -15.11
N ASP A 325 -0.67 9.83 -15.46
CA ASP A 325 -0.26 11.21 -15.68
C ASP A 325 0.33 11.80 -14.39
N GLY A 326 1.40 12.58 -14.54
CA GLY A 326 2.09 13.20 -13.39
C GLY A 326 2.90 12.24 -12.51
N ILE A 327 2.88 10.94 -12.75
CA ILE A 327 3.61 9.94 -11.96
C ILE A 327 4.88 9.48 -12.69
N TYR A 328 6.00 9.50 -11.97
CA TYR A 328 7.33 9.19 -12.49
C TYR A 328 8.00 8.07 -11.68
N SER A 329 8.99 7.43 -12.30
CA SER A 329 9.84 6.41 -11.70
C SER A 329 11.26 6.50 -12.27
N LEU A 330 12.25 5.99 -11.56
CA LEU A 330 13.63 5.89 -12.08
C LEU A 330 13.82 4.77 -13.11
N LYS A 331 12.87 3.87 -13.24
CA LYS A 331 12.94 2.73 -14.16
C LYS A 331 11.92 2.89 -15.26
N ARG A 332 12.34 2.60 -16.50
CA ARG A 332 11.39 2.32 -17.58
C ARG A 332 11.00 0.86 -17.47
N LEU A 333 9.81 0.62 -16.98
CA LEU A 333 9.28 -0.74 -16.82
C LEU A 333 8.43 -1.04 -18.04
N SER A 334 8.75 -2.12 -18.74
CA SER A 334 7.90 -2.63 -19.81
C SER A 334 6.60 -3.17 -19.22
N GLU A 335 5.49 -2.88 -19.89
CA GLU A 335 4.20 -3.48 -19.60
C GLU A 335 4.23 -4.91 -20.14
N ASN A 336 4.56 -5.87 -19.32
CA ASN A 336 4.39 -7.27 -19.66
C ASN A 336 3.03 -7.71 -19.10
N ILE A 337 2.13 -8.03 -20.03
CA ILE A 337 0.91 -8.77 -19.73
C ILE A 337 1.37 -10.21 -19.52
N GLY A 338 1.54 -10.58 -18.26
CA GLY A 338 1.87 -11.95 -17.85
C GLY A 338 0.68 -12.68 -17.31
#